data_23d6df1c748faa7e1bac45f5f020027f
#
_entry.id   23d6df1c748faa7e1bac45f5f020027f
#
_cell.length_a   1.000
_cell.length_b   1.000
_cell.length_c   1.000
_cell.angle_alpha   90.00
_cell.angle_beta   90.00
_cell.angle_gamma   90.00
#
_symmetry.space_group_name_H-M   'P 1'
#
loop_
_entity.id
_entity.type
_entity.pdbx_description
1 polymer ?
#
loop_
_entity_poly.entity_id
_entity_poly.type
_entity_poly.pdbx_seq_one_letter_code
_entity_poly.pdbx_strand_id
1 'polypeptide(L)'
;SDVCSSDLALLGWMRPALANLERLYNLPAGLLRSVALAESGGDQFSTSKAGAQGMFQLMPATAKDLGLKGNDAFDPMKSADAAARYLSQLLRRSGGDLSKALASYNWGMGNVEKYGMNLLPKETREYIPRVQSNMPQSSSPTINQETTINIHGVSDPREAGNIVAGKQQGIMSNGIQQLTTGPR
;
A
#
# COMPACT_ATOMS: atom_id res chain seq x y z
N SER A 1 24.28 -1.39 1.87
CA SER A 1 24.26 -0.27 0.92
C SER A 1 23.60 0.88 1.64
N ASP A 2 24.41 1.87 1.99
CA ASP A 2 23.94 3.07 2.65
C ASP A 2 23.04 3.83 1.65
N VAL A 3 21.73 3.86 1.93
CA VAL A 3 20.80 4.73 1.22
C VAL A 3 21.28 6.17 1.46
N CYS A 4 21.60 6.88 0.39
CA CYS A 4 22.13 8.23 0.52
C CYS A 4 21.11 9.11 1.25
N SER A 5 21.57 9.89 2.22
CA SER A 5 20.71 10.79 3.01
C SER A 5 19.92 11.78 2.12
N SER A 6 20.46 12.11 0.94
CA SER A 6 19.80 12.96 -0.06
C SER A 6 18.58 12.30 -0.70
N ASP A 7 18.60 10.99 -0.92
CA ASP A 7 17.52 10.26 -1.58
C ASP A 7 16.31 10.13 -0.65
N LEU A 8 16.57 9.90 0.65
CA LEU A 8 15.54 9.93 1.68
C LEU A 8 14.94 11.34 1.86
N ALA A 9 15.77 12.38 1.73
CA ALA A 9 15.31 13.76 1.78
C ALA A 9 14.41 14.10 0.58
N LEU A 10 14.76 13.62 -0.63
CA LEU A 10 13.93 13.80 -1.82
C LEU A 10 12.56 13.13 -1.65
N LEU A 11 12.52 11.88 -1.18
CA LEU A 11 11.25 11.19 -0.90
C LEU A 11 10.43 11.88 0.19
N GLY A 12 11.08 12.45 1.21
CA GLY A 12 10.42 13.26 2.24
C GLY A 12 9.76 14.51 1.65
N TRP A 13 10.47 15.23 0.80
CA TRP A 13 9.95 16.39 0.08
C TRP A 13 8.79 16.03 -0.87
N MET A 14 8.85 14.89 -1.54
CA MET A 14 7.81 14.41 -2.45
C MET A 14 6.56 13.87 -1.74
N ARG A 15 6.59 13.68 -0.44
CA ARG A 15 5.51 13.02 0.32
C ARG A 15 4.09 13.55 0.02
N PRO A 16 3.83 14.87 0.01
CA PRO A 16 2.51 15.39 -0.33
C PRO A 16 2.09 15.06 -1.77
N ALA A 17 3.03 15.14 -2.71
CA ALA A 17 2.79 14.84 -4.12
C ALA A 17 2.47 13.36 -4.33
N LEU A 18 3.24 12.46 -3.71
CA LEU A 18 3.00 11.01 -3.77
C LEU A 18 1.63 10.66 -3.17
N ALA A 19 1.26 11.24 -2.03
CA ALA A 19 -0.05 11.03 -1.43
C ALA A 19 -1.20 11.53 -2.33
N ASN A 20 -1.00 12.63 -3.05
CA ASN A 20 -1.98 13.12 -4.03
C ASN A 20 -2.13 12.17 -5.21
N LEU A 21 -1.04 11.64 -5.76
CA LEU A 21 -1.07 10.66 -6.84
C LEU A 21 -1.75 9.35 -6.39
N GLU A 22 -1.46 8.88 -5.18
CA GLU A 22 -2.10 7.69 -4.61
C GLU A 22 -3.63 7.86 -4.54
N ARG A 23 -4.11 9.01 -4.08
CA ARG A 23 -5.55 9.33 -4.07
C ARG A 23 -6.14 9.43 -5.48
N LEU A 24 -5.45 10.12 -6.38
CA LEU A 24 -5.88 10.32 -7.76
C LEU A 24 -6.06 8.98 -8.51
N TYR A 25 -5.14 8.05 -8.30
CA TYR A 25 -5.13 6.76 -8.98
C TYR A 25 -5.71 5.61 -8.14
N ASN A 26 -6.33 5.92 -7.00
CA ASN A 26 -6.95 4.97 -6.08
C ASN A 26 -5.99 3.86 -5.64
N LEU A 27 -4.80 4.26 -5.21
CA LEU A 27 -3.76 3.40 -4.68
C LEU A 27 -3.77 3.39 -3.15
N PRO A 28 -3.32 2.31 -2.51
CA PRO A 28 -3.09 2.30 -1.06
C PRO A 28 -2.12 3.39 -0.63
N ALA A 29 -2.40 4.01 0.53
CA ALA A 29 -1.55 5.05 1.09
C ALA A 29 -0.12 4.53 1.35
N GLY A 30 0.88 5.33 0.97
CA GLY A 30 2.30 5.01 1.14
C GLY A 30 2.87 4.01 0.14
N LEU A 31 2.07 3.52 -0.81
CA LEU A 31 2.53 2.54 -1.81
C LEU A 31 3.64 3.10 -2.70
N LEU A 32 3.49 4.31 -3.23
CA LEU A 32 4.50 4.90 -4.14
C LEU A 32 5.85 5.08 -3.44
N ARG A 33 5.85 5.61 -2.23
CA ARG A 33 7.08 5.74 -1.46
C ARG A 33 7.73 4.38 -1.20
N SER A 34 6.93 3.38 -0.85
CA SER A 34 7.41 2.02 -0.55
C SER A 34 7.99 1.33 -1.78
N VAL A 35 7.39 1.52 -2.95
CA VAL A 35 7.92 1.04 -4.23
C VAL A 35 9.23 1.74 -4.57
N ALA A 36 9.31 3.07 -4.47
CA ALA A 36 10.54 3.83 -4.75
C ALA A 36 11.70 3.37 -3.84
N LEU A 37 11.43 3.13 -2.54
CA LEU A 37 12.43 2.59 -1.62
C LEU A 37 12.89 1.18 -1.99
N ALA A 38 11.96 0.32 -2.39
CA ALA A 38 12.27 -1.07 -2.76
C ALA A 38 13.04 -1.16 -4.08
N GLU A 39 12.76 -0.26 -5.04
CA GLU A 39 13.36 -0.26 -6.38
C GLU A 39 14.75 0.37 -6.41
N SER A 40 14.92 1.53 -5.80
CA SER A 40 16.15 2.32 -5.94
C SER A 40 16.68 2.91 -4.63
N GLY A 41 15.98 2.70 -3.52
CA GLY A 41 16.24 3.46 -2.28
C GLY A 41 15.83 4.92 -2.34
N GLY A 42 15.10 5.33 -3.39
CA GLY A 42 14.72 6.72 -3.65
C GLY A 42 15.65 7.48 -4.58
N ASP A 43 16.66 6.81 -5.17
CA ASP A 43 17.59 7.42 -6.12
C ASP A 43 16.94 7.65 -7.50
N GLN A 44 16.75 8.94 -7.85
CA GLN A 44 16.15 9.34 -9.11
C GLN A 44 17.02 9.03 -10.34
N PHE A 45 18.32 8.86 -10.17
CA PHE A 45 19.28 8.60 -11.27
C PHE A 45 19.68 7.15 -11.38
N SER A 46 19.09 6.27 -10.57
CA SER A 46 19.40 4.84 -10.57
C SER A 46 19.13 4.22 -11.94
N THR A 47 20.06 3.38 -12.38
CA THR A 47 19.90 2.54 -13.58
C THR A 47 20.35 1.13 -13.27
N SER A 48 19.48 0.14 -13.53
CA SER A 48 19.81 -1.26 -13.32
C SER A 48 20.65 -1.82 -14.48
N LYS A 49 21.29 -2.97 -14.25
CA LYS A 49 22.01 -3.71 -15.31
C LYS A 49 21.09 -4.11 -16.48
N ALA A 50 19.80 -4.31 -16.23
CA ALA A 50 18.80 -4.61 -17.22
C ALA A 50 18.26 -3.38 -17.95
N GLY A 51 18.66 -2.17 -17.53
CA GLY A 51 18.26 -0.90 -18.14
C GLY A 51 17.00 -0.27 -17.53
N ALA A 52 16.52 -0.76 -16.41
CA ALA A 52 15.46 -0.08 -15.66
C ALA A 52 15.95 1.28 -15.15
N GLN A 53 15.12 2.31 -15.19
CA GLN A 53 15.52 3.70 -15.02
C GLN A 53 14.75 4.42 -13.91
N GLY A 54 15.48 5.26 -13.17
CA GLY A 54 14.95 6.23 -12.24
C GLY A 54 14.50 5.64 -10.91
N MET A 55 13.86 6.49 -10.12
CA MET A 55 13.41 6.18 -8.77
C MET A 55 12.48 4.95 -8.70
N PHE A 56 11.66 4.76 -9.72
CA PHE A 56 10.67 3.68 -9.80
C PHE A 56 11.09 2.50 -10.69
N GLN A 57 12.34 2.51 -11.19
CA GLN A 57 12.94 1.45 -12.00
C GLN A 57 12.04 0.99 -13.15
N LEU A 58 11.53 1.95 -13.93
CA LEU A 58 10.72 1.65 -15.10
C LEU A 58 11.61 1.18 -16.26
N MET A 59 11.26 0.03 -16.84
CA MET A 59 11.92 -0.43 -18.06
C MET A 59 11.61 0.51 -19.22
N PRO A 60 12.55 0.75 -20.15
CA PRO A 60 12.36 1.70 -21.24
C PRO A 60 11.10 1.47 -22.07
N ALA A 61 10.73 0.22 -22.34
CA ALA A 61 9.49 -0.10 -23.05
C ALA A 61 8.27 0.32 -22.25
N THR A 62 8.23 0.00 -20.96
CA THR A 62 7.14 0.38 -20.05
C THR A 62 7.07 1.91 -19.91
N ALA A 63 8.21 2.59 -19.75
CA ALA A 63 8.27 4.04 -19.68
C ALA A 63 7.68 4.70 -20.93
N LYS A 64 8.02 4.19 -22.12
CA LYS A 64 7.48 4.63 -23.40
C LYS A 64 5.96 4.42 -23.49
N ASP A 65 5.48 3.25 -23.11
CA ASP A 65 4.03 2.93 -23.10
C ASP A 65 3.24 3.81 -22.14
N LEU A 66 3.90 4.25 -21.06
CA LEU A 66 3.35 5.21 -20.10
C LEU A 66 3.49 6.68 -20.55
N GLY A 67 4.05 6.92 -21.74
CA GLY A 67 4.18 8.25 -22.33
C GLY A 67 5.39 9.05 -21.88
N LEU A 68 6.34 8.45 -21.17
CA LEU A 68 7.60 9.09 -20.81
C LEU A 68 8.52 9.19 -22.05
N LYS A 69 9.22 10.30 -22.16
CA LYS A 69 10.11 10.61 -23.29
C LYS A 69 11.50 11.01 -22.80
N GLY A 70 12.54 10.69 -23.58
CA GLY A 70 13.90 11.09 -23.24
C GLY A 70 14.29 10.70 -21.82
N ASN A 71 14.63 11.69 -21.00
CA ASN A 71 15.07 11.50 -19.61
C ASN A 71 13.92 11.59 -18.58
N ASP A 72 12.66 11.57 -19.00
CA ASP A 72 11.51 11.72 -18.10
C ASP A 72 11.45 10.65 -17.00
N ALA A 73 12.01 9.45 -17.26
CA ALA A 73 12.10 8.40 -16.23
C ALA A 73 13.00 8.77 -15.05
N PHE A 74 13.92 9.73 -15.23
CA PHE A 74 14.79 10.29 -14.19
C PHE A 74 14.21 11.53 -13.52
N ASP A 75 13.11 12.08 -14.03
CA ASP A 75 12.37 13.16 -13.38
C ASP A 75 11.48 12.56 -12.27
N PRO A 76 11.67 12.98 -11.00
CA PRO A 76 10.97 12.38 -9.88
C PRO A 76 9.45 12.46 -9.99
N MET A 77 8.91 13.58 -10.45
CA MET A 77 7.46 13.80 -10.54
C MET A 77 6.83 13.08 -11.73
N LYS A 78 7.49 13.12 -12.89
CA LYS A 78 7.00 12.42 -14.09
C LYS A 78 7.06 10.92 -13.92
N SER A 79 8.14 10.39 -13.33
CA SER A 79 8.26 8.96 -13.05
C SER A 79 7.28 8.51 -11.98
N ALA A 80 7.01 9.32 -10.95
CA ALA A 80 6.01 9.03 -9.93
C ALA A 80 4.59 8.96 -10.51
N ASP A 81 4.20 9.90 -11.37
CA ASP A 81 2.91 9.86 -12.05
C ASP A 81 2.78 8.62 -12.95
N ALA A 82 3.81 8.31 -13.73
CA ALA A 82 3.83 7.12 -14.59
C ALA A 82 3.74 5.83 -13.77
N ALA A 83 4.51 5.70 -12.68
CA ALA A 83 4.47 4.56 -11.77
C ALA A 83 3.10 4.42 -11.10
N ALA A 84 2.47 5.52 -10.69
CA ALA A 84 1.14 5.52 -10.09
C ALA A 84 0.08 5.01 -11.07
N ARG A 85 0.09 5.49 -12.31
CA ARG A 85 -0.81 5.00 -13.37
C ARG A 85 -0.59 3.51 -13.65
N TYR A 86 0.66 3.08 -13.73
CA TYR A 86 1.00 1.69 -13.98
C TYR A 86 0.55 0.77 -12.83
N LEU A 87 0.86 1.12 -11.58
CA LEU A 87 0.40 0.38 -10.41
C LEU A 87 -1.13 0.31 -10.33
N SER A 88 -1.82 1.39 -10.64
CA SER A 88 -3.30 1.40 -10.70
C SER A 88 -3.84 0.42 -11.75
N GLN A 89 -3.22 0.36 -12.93
CA GLN A 89 -3.59 -0.60 -13.97
C GLN A 89 -3.34 -2.04 -13.50
N LEU A 90 -2.17 -2.32 -12.92
CA LEU A 90 -1.82 -3.63 -12.39
C LEU A 90 -2.76 -4.07 -11.28
N LEU A 91 -3.10 -3.17 -10.36
CA LEU A 91 -4.01 -3.45 -9.25
C LEU A 91 -5.41 -3.80 -9.74
N ARG A 92 -5.95 -3.04 -10.70
CA ARG A 92 -7.24 -3.36 -11.34
C ARG A 92 -7.21 -4.71 -12.03
N ARG A 93 -6.18 -5.00 -12.83
CA ARG A 93 -6.02 -6.29 -13.53
C ARG A 93 -5.82 -7.47 -12.58
N SER A 94 -5.31 -7.21 -11.40
CA SER A 94 -5.14 -8.19 -10.32
C SER A 94 -6.39 -8.37 -9.45
N GLY A 95 -7.52 -7.73 -9.79
CA GLY A 95 -8.75 -7.79 -9.00
C GLY A 95 -8.63 -7.15 -7.62
N GLY A 96 -7.73 -6.17 -7.45
CA GLY A 96 -7.45 -5.52 -6.17
C GLY A 96 -6.41 -6.24 -5.30
N ASP A 97 -5.86 -7.35 -5.75
CA ASP A 97 -4.80 -8.07 -5.03
C ASP A 97 -3.46 -7.33 -5.14
N LEU A 98 -3.05 -6.68 -4.06
CA LEU A 98 -1.81 -5.90 -4.01
C LEU A 98 -0.57 -6.77 -4.22
N SER A 99 -0.51 -7.96 -3.64
CA SER A 99 0.62 -8.88 -3.81
C SER A 99 0.80 -9.29 -5.26
N LYS A 100 -0.30 -9.57 -5.96
CA LYS A 100 -0.29 -9.90 -7.40
C LYS A 100 0.09 -8.69 -8.25
N ALA A 101 -0.37 -7.50 -7.90
CA ALA A 101 0.02 -6.26 -8.58
C ALA A 101 1.51 -5.97 -8.42
N LEU A 102 2.07 -6.13 -7.22
CA LEU A 102 3.50 -5.98 -6.96
C LEU A 102 4.35 -7.03 -7.66
N ALA A 103 3.91 -8.30 -7.69
CA ALA A 103 4.54 -9.34 -8.49
C ALA A 103 4.59 -8.95 -9.97
N SER A 104 3.49 -8.40 -10.48
CA SER A 104 3.38 -7.96 -11.87
C SER A 104 4.26 -6.74 -12.17
N TYR A 105 4.43 -5.85 -11.22
CA TYR A 105 5.34 -4.71 -11.35
C TYR A 105 6.79 -5.15 -11.48
N ASN A 106 7.24 -6.06 -10.61
CA ASN A 106 8.62 -6.52 -10.55
C ASN A 106 8.96 -7.56 -11.64
N TRP A 107 8.09 -8.54 -11.86
CA TRP A 107 8.35 -9.67 -12.78
C TRP A 107 7.68 -9.53 -14.16
N GLY A 108 6.73 -8.62 -14.25
CA GLY A 108 5.92 -8.41 -15.44
C GLY A 108 4.56 -9.16 -15.39
N MET A 109 3.52 -8.45 -15.78
CA MET A 109 2.15 -8.97 -15.78
C MET A 109 2.01 -10.24 -16.63
N GLY A 110 2.64 -10.29 -17.81
CA GLY A 110 2.59 -11.46 -18.68
C GLY A 110 3.16 -12.73 -18.04
N ASN A 111 4.22 -12.59 -17.24
CA ASN A 111 4.79 -13.71 -16.49
C ASN A 111 3.85 -14.18 -15.38
N VAL A 112 3.28 -13.24 -14.65
CA VAL A 112 2.33 -13.55 -13.56
C VAL A 112 1.07 -14.22 -14.10
N GLU A 113 0.55 -13.75 -15.23
CA GLU A 113 -0.61 -14.38 -15.90
C GLU A 113 -0.28 -15.79 -16.42
N LYS A 114 0.91 -15.98 -16.97
CA LYS A 114 1.34 -17.26 -17.56
C LYS A 114 1.70 -18.32 -16.53
N TYR A 115 2.45 -17.93 -15.50
CA TYR A 115 3.04 -18.86 -14.54
C TYR A 115 2.36 -18.86 -13.16
N GLY A 116 1.56 -17.85 -12.86
CA GLY A 116 0.85 -17.71 -11.60
C GLY A 116 1.74 -17.30 -10.42
N MET A 117 1.12 -17.05 -9.28
CA MET A 117 1.79 -16.61 -8.05
C MET A 117 2.62 -17.72 -7.38
N ASN A 118 2.36 -18.98 -7.69
CA ASN A 118 3.09 -20.11 -7.09
C ASN A 118 4.49 -20.32 -7.67
N LEU A 119 4.77 -19.75 -8.84
CA LEU A 119 6.04 -19.92 -9.54
C LEU A 119 6.87 -18.62 -9.59
N LEU A 120 6.62 -17.68 -8.67
CA LEU A 120 7.37 -16.44 -8.58
C LEU A 120 8.88 -16.71 -8.39
N PRO A 121 9.77 -15.99 -9.12
CA PRO A 121 11.20 -16.00 -8.85
C PRO A 121 11.49 -15.56 -7.40
N LYS A 122 12.64 -16.00 -6.87
CA LYS A 122 13.08 -15.62 -5.53
C LYS A 122 13.07 -14.11 -5.32
N GLU A 123 13.60 -13.36 -6.28
CA GLU A 123 13.62 -11.89 -6.25
C GLU A 123 12.23 -11.30 -6.06
N THR A 124 11.25 -11.75 -6.84
CA THR A 124 9.88 -11.26 -6.76
C THR A 124 9.19 -11.66 -5.46
N ARG A 125 9.46 -12.88 -4.96
CA ARG A 125 8.95 -13.31 -3.64
C ARG A 125 9.47 -12.46 -2.49
N GLU A 126 10.72 -11.97 -2.58
CA GLU A 126 11.33 -11.10 -1.59
C GLU A 126 10.92 -9.62 -1.78
N TYR A 127 10.63 -9.23 -3.01
CA TYR A 127 10.18 -7.88 -3.34
C TYR A 127 8.84 -7.52 -2.69
N ILE A 128 7.85 -8.40 -2.78
CA ILE A 128 6.51 -8.17 -2.25
C ILE A 128 6.52 -7.77 -0.77
N PRO A 129 7.06 -8.57 0.16
CA PRO A 129 7.09 -8.19 1.57
C PRO A 129 7.99 -6.98 1.84
N ARG A 130 9.04 -6.76 1.05
CA ARG A 130 9.90 -5.57 1.17
C ARG A 130 9.13 -4.28 0.90
N VAL A 131 8.26 -4.25 -0.13
CA VAL A 131 7.37 -3.12 -0.37
C VAL A 131 6.34 -2.98 0.73
N GLN A 132 5.65 -4.06 1.08
CA GLN A 132 4.56 -4.05 2.06
C GLN A 132 5.02 -3.65 3.46
N SER A 133 6.22 -4.04 3.88
CA SER A 133 6.77 -3.67 5.19
C SER A 133 7.11 -2.17 5.31
N ASN A 134 7.34 -1.49 4.19
CA ASN A 134 7.58 -0.04 4.14
C ASN A 134 6.28 0.77 4.07
N MET A 135 5.15 0.13 3.84
CA MET A 135 3.86 0.81 3.83
C MET A 135 3.40 1.12 5.27
N PRO A 136 2.65 2.23 5.47
CA PRO A 136 2.00 2.45 6.74
C PRO A 136 1.16 1.22 7.10
N GLN A 137 1.42 0.64 8.25
CA GLN A 137 0.53 -0.38 8.79
C GLN A 137 -0.83 0.31 8.99
N SER A 138 -1.86 -0.16 8.31
CA SER A 138 -3.22 0.16 8.72
C SER A 138 -3.36 -0.43 10.12
N SER A 139 -3.11 0.38 11.15
CA SER A 139 -3.60 0.08 12.47
C SER A 139 -5.13 0.10 12.33
N SER A 140 -5.71 -1.06 12.06
CA SER A 140 -7.07 -1.27 12.50
C SER A 140 -7.04 -0.89 13.97
N PRO A 141 -7.85 0.08 14.42
CA PRO A 141 -7.93 0.32 15.83
C PRO A 141 -8.32 -1.03 16.44
N THR A 142 -7.37 -1.68 17.10
CA THR A 142 -7.69 -2.75 18.02
C THR A 142 -8.47 -2.05 19.10
N ILE A 143 -9.79 -2.08 19.01
CA ILE A 143 -10.65 -1.65 20.11
C ILE A 143 -10.42 -2.70 21.18
N ASN A 144 -9.37 -2.53 21.97
CA ASN A 144 -9.24 -3.18 23.25
C ASN A 144 -10.24 -2.49 24.18
N GLN A 145 -11.52 -2.81 23.98
CA GLN A 145 -12.55 -2.42 24.88
C GLN A 145 -12.55 -3.47 26.01
N GLU A 146 -11.66 -3.29 26.99
CA GLU A 146 -11.84 -3.91 28.29
C GLU A 146 -13.10 -3.32 28.93
N THR A 147 -14.23 -3.92 28.62
CA THR A 147 -15.48 -3.59 29.31
C THR A 147 -15.49 -4.33 30.64
N THR A 148 -14.98 -3.70 31.69
CA THR A 148 -15.17 -4.21 33.05
C THR A 148 -16.63 -3.98 33.42
N ILE A 149 -17.45 -5.00 33.30
CA ILE A 149 -18.85 -4.97 33.74
C ILE A 149 -18.88 -5.38 35.21
N ASN A 150 -18.96 -4.39 36.11
CA ASN A 150 -19.20 -4.63 37.52
C ASN A 150 -20.69 -4.95 37.73
N ILE A 151 -21.00 -6.23 37.91
CA ILE A 151 -22.34 -6.68 38.22
C ILE A 151 -22.44 -6.81 39.75
N HIS A 152 -22.91 -5.75 40.42
CA HIS A 152 -23.28 -5.81 41.81
C HIS A 152 -24.76 -6.13 41.95
N GLY A 153 -25.09 -7.23 42.64
CA GLY A 153 -26.44 -7.53 43.09
C GLY A 153 -27.30 -8.42 42.23
N VAL A 154 -26.73 -9.17 41.30
CA VAL A 154 -27.49 -10.19 40.52
C VAL A 154 -27.22 -11.59 41.10
N SER A 155 -28.26 -12.21 41.63
CA SER A 155 -28.19 -13.52 42.28
C SER A 155 -28.38 -14.69 41.28
N ASP A 156 -28.82 -14.41 40.05
CA ASP A 156 -29.08 -15.43 39.00
C ASP A 156 -28.12 -15.29 37.83
N PRO A 157 -27.34 -16.34 37.51
CA PRO A 157 -26.41 -16.33 36.36
C PRO A 157 -27.08 -16.09 35.01
N ARG A 158 -28.37 -16.41 34.85
CA ARG A 158 -29.11 -16.19 33.60
C ARG A 158 -29.47 -14.71 33.38
N GLU A 159 -29.78 -14.01 34.48
CA GLU A 159 -30.08 -12.57 34.43
C GLU A 159 -28.81 -11.76 34.14
N ALA A 160 -27.66 -12.14 34.67
CA ALA A 160 -26.37 -11.57 34.35
C ALA A 160 -26.03 -11.72 32.86
N GLY A 161 -26.29 -12.87 32.25
CA GLY A 161 -26.07 -13.10 30.82
C GLY A 161 -26.93 -12.20 29.94
N ASN A 162 -28.17 -11.96 30.30
CA ASN A 162 -29.08 -11.10 29.52
C ASN A 162 -28.68 -9.60 29.61
N ILE A 163 -28.21 -9.15 30.77
CA ILE A 163 -27.72 -7.78 30.97
C ILE A 163 -26.44 -7.52 30.13
N VAL A 164 -25.53 -8.48 30.07
CA VAL A 164 -24.30 -8.41 29.26
C VAL A 164 -24.65 -8.38 27.78
N ALA A 165 -25.50 -9.24 27.28
CA ALA A 165 -25.94 -9.29 25.90
C ALA A 165 -26.65 -8.00 25.46
N GLY A 166 -27.52 -7.45 26.31
CA GLY A 166 -28.22 -6.18 26.02
C GLY A 166 -27.26 -4.97 25.94
N LYS A 167 -26.26 -4.92 26.83
CA LYS A 167 -25.24 -3.85 26.79
C LYS A 167 -24.30 -3.96 25.60
N GLN A 168 -23.91 -5.15 25.19
CA GLN A 168 -23.09 -5.35 23.99
C GLN A 168 -23.81 -4.94 22.71
N GLN A 169 -25.11 -5.20 22.58
CA GLN A 169 -25.90 -4.73 21.45
C GLN A 169 -26.00 -3.21 21.38
N GLY A 170 -26.15 -2.55 22.53
CA GLY A 170 -26.18 -1.08 22.62
C GLY A 170 -24.86 -0.43 22.20
N ILE A 171 -23.73 -1.03 22.54
CA ILE A 171 -22.40 -0.55 22.19
C ILE A 171 -22.14 -0.70 20.68
N MET A 172 -22.54 -1.84 20.08
CA MET A 172 -22.41 -2.05 18.63
C MET A 172 -23.30 -1.08 17.83
N SER A 173 -24.51 -0.79 18.28
CA SER A 173 -25.41 0.16 17.61
C SER A 173 -24.87 1.60 17.64
N ASN A 174 -24.28 2.02 18.73
CA ASN A 174 -23.66 3.34 18.85
C ASN A 174 -22.37 3.44 18.03
N GLY A 175 -21.57 2.38 17.94
CA GLY A 175 -20.37 2.34 17.11
C GLY A 175 -20.68 2.49 15.63
N ILE A 176 -21.73 1.87 15.14
CA ILE A 176 -22.17 1.96 13.74
C ILE A 176 -22.72 3.36 13.41
N GLN A 177 -23.45 4.00 14.33
CA GLN A 177 -23.95 5.35 14.12
C GLN A 177 -22.86 6.42 14.03
N GLN A 178 -21.76 6.27 14.78
CA GLN A 178 -20.65 7.22 14.71
C GLN A 178 -19.86 7.10 13.39
N LEU A 179 -19.85 5.93 12.76
CA LEU A 179 -19.19 5.73 11.46
C LEU A 179 -20.00 6.27 10.27
N THR A 180 -21.31 6.48 10.44
CA THR A 180 -22.21 6.97 9.37
C THR A 180 -22.49 8.47 9.40
N THR A 181 -22.10 9.18 10.45
CA THR A 181 -22.32 10.62 10.64
C THR A 181 -21.02 11.44 10.62
N GLY A 182 -20.08 11.12 9.72
CA GLY A 182 -18.95 12.01 9.45
C GLY A 182 -19.40 13.29 8.73
N PRO A 183 -18.78 14.46 9.01
CA PRO A 183 -19.18 15.72 8.41
C PRO A 183 -19.00 15.67 6.88
N ARG A 184 -20.00 16.21 6.20
CA ARG A 184 -20.01 16.42 4.75
C ARG A 184 -19.04 17.53 4.34
#